data_8a553ec9b92b8ca1386140dadce79712
#
_entry.id   8a553ec9b92b8ca1386140dadce79712
#
_cell.length_a   1.000
_cell.length_b   1.000
_cell.length_c   1.000
_cell.angle_alpha   90.00
_cell.angle_beta   90.00
_cell.angle_gamma   90.00
#
_symmetry.space_group_name_H-M   'P 1'
#
loop_
_entity.id
_entity.type
_entity.pdbx_description
1 polymer ?
#
loop_
_entity_poly.entity_id
_entity_poly.type
_entity_poly.pdbx_seq_one_letter_code
_entity_poly.pdbx_strand_id
1 'polypeptide(L)'
;MKHLTKLLLTAGIIAGPLWVVISYAQAFTREGFDIVRHPASLLSQGNLGWLQVLAFVLAGIFYVASAVGLKHILTGIGRTWIPIMLGIFGIGMIMGGIFRADPALGFPPGTPLGIPETVSLSSQIHGTAPILAFVALTACFFILARRFFKQGKTLIAWISIIIGVGSIVASNIPAMTADMEAGIFNFIPLWIGASVAFLWVSYVLQLIKKEYR
;
A
#
# COMPACT_ATOMS: atom_id res chain seq x y z
N MET A 1 14.02 0.82 -25.94
CA MET A 1 12.76 0.34 -25.31
C MET A 1 12.99 -0.72 -24.25
N LYS A 2 13.68 -1.85 -24.50
CA LYS A 2 13.89 -2.91 -23.46
C LYS A 2 14.54 -2.41 -22.18
N HIS A 3 15.56 -1.54 -22.24
CA HIS A 3 16.24 -1.00 -21.06
C HIS A 3 15.30 -0.15 -20.19
N LEU A 4 14.56 0.77 -20.80
CA LEU A 4 13.58 1.63 -20.10
C LEU A 4 12.50 0.78 -19.40
N THR A 5 11.94 -0.22 -20.07
CA THR A 5 10.94 -1.12 -19.48
C THR A 5 11.48 -1.85 -18.25
N LYS A 6 12.73 -2.34 -18.32
CA LYS A 6 13.38 -2.99 -17.16
C LYS A 6 13.60 -2.02 -16.01
N LEU A 7 13.91 -0.75 -16.28
CA LEU A 7 14.06 0.29 -15.26
C LEU A 7 12.71 0.57 -14.59
N LEU A 8 11.64 0.76 -15.38
CA LEU A 8 10.28 0.98 -14.87
C LEU A 8 9.81 -0.16 -13.97
N LEU A 9 10.04 -1.42 -14.36
CA LEU A 9 9.71 -2.57 -13.52
C LEU A 9 10.55 -2.62 -12.24
N THR A 10 11.83 -2.21 -12.33
CA THR A 10 12.70 -2.16 -11.14
C THR A 10 12.19 -1.15 -10.11
N ALA A 11 11.67 -0.01 -10.57
CA ALA A 11 11.07 0.97 -9.67
C ALA A 11 9.95 0.33 -8.82
N GLY A 12 9.00 -0.40 -9.44
CA GLY A 12 7.94 -1.08 -8.70
C GLY A 12 8.44 -2.21 -7.79
N ILE A 13 9.55 -2.90 -8.16
CA ILE A 13 10.17 -3.91 -7.30
C ILE A 13 10.72 -3.26 -6.01
N ILE A 14 11.24 -2.04 -6.10
CA ILE A 14 11.80 -1.30 -4.97
C ILE A 14 10.70 -0.67 -4.11
N ALA A 15 9.53 -0.36 -4.68
CA ALA A 15 8.47 0.40 -4.03
C ALA A 15 8.01 -0.22 -2.70
N GLY A 16 7.72 -1.52 -2.67
CA GLY A 16 7.28 -2.23 -1.46
C GLY A 16 8.33 -2.21 -0.35
N PRO A 17 9.56 -2.71 -0.59
CA PRO A 17 10.65 -2.65 0.39
C PRO A 17 10.93 -1.23 0.89
N LEU A 18 10.93 -0.22 0.02
CA LEU A 18 11.14 1.18 0.39
C LEU A 18 10.10 1.64 1.40
N TRP A 19 8.81 1.43 1.10
CA TRP A 19 7.74 1.83 2.00
C TRP A 19 7.83 1.10 3.35
N VAL A 20 8.03 -0.23 3.32
CA VAL A 20 8.16 -1.05 4.54
C VAL A 20 9.31 -0.53 5.41
N VAL A 21 10.51 -0.40 4.85
CA VAL A 21 11.70 0.00 5.63
C VAL A 21 11.51 1.40 6.25
N ILE A 22 11.06 2.38 5.46
CA ILE A 22 10.89 3.75 5.96
C ILE A 22 9.78 3.82 7.03
N SER A 23 8.66 3.12 6.81
CA SER A 23 7.52 3.16 7.75
C SER A 23 7.85 2.48 9.08
N TYR A 24 8.46 1.28 9.04
CA TYR A 24 8.82 0.57 10.27
C TYR A 24 9.99 1.25 11.01
N ALA A 25 10.97 1.78 10.29
CA ALA A 25 12.04 2.56 10.93
C ALA A 25 11.46 3.74 11.74
N GLN A 26 10.50 4.47 11.17
CA GLN A 26 9.81 5.55 11.88
C GLN A 26 8.95 5.02 13.03
N ALA A 27 8.19 3.94 12.81
CA ALA A 27 7.30 3.39 13.83
C ALA A 27 8.03 3.00 15.11
N PHE A 28 9.27 2.50 15.00
CA PHE A 28 10.07 2.07 16.14
C PHE A 28 11.00 3.15 16.72
N THR A 29 11.14 4.29 16.06
CA THR A 29 12.08 5.34 16.51
C THR A 29 11.41 6.66 16.88
N ARG A 30 10.15 6.86 16.46
CA ARG A 30 9.43 8.11 16.76
C ARG A 30 8.78 8.08 18.13
N GLU A 31 9.09 9.09 18.93
CA GLU A 31 8.50 9.28 20.25
C GLU A 31 6.98 9.37 20.16
N GLY A 32 6.29 8.67 21.06
CA GLY A 32 4.84 8.64 21.15
C GLY A 32 4.12 7.81 20.09
N PHE A 33 4.84 7.21 19.13
CA PHE A 33 4.21 6.33 18.14
C PHE A 33 4.08 4.91 18.69
N ASP A 34 2.86 4.37 18.61
CA ASP A 34 2.52 3.00 19.01
C ASP A 34 1.92 2.27 17.80
N ILE A 35 2.62 1.28 17.28
CA ILE A 35 2.22 0.51 16.09
C ILE A 35 0.90 -0.27 16.30
N VAL A 36 0.53 -0.55 17.55
CA VAL A 36 -0.76 -1.18 17.85
C VAL A 36 -1.88 -0.17 17.65
N ARG A 37 -1.70 1.05 18.18
CA ARG A 37 -2.72 2.10 18.20
C ARG A 37 -2.77 2.94 16.93
N HIS A 38 -1.65 3.07 16.22
CA HIS A 38 -1.52 4.04 15.14
C HIS A 38 -1.35 3.37 13.77
N PRO A 39 -2.13 3.77 12.75
CA PRO A 39 -1.86 3.40 11.37
C PRO A 39 -0.59 4.07 10.85
N ALA A 40 0.06 3.49 9.85
CA ALA A 40 1.26 4.04 9.22
C ALA A 40 1.08 5.47 8.68
N SER A 41 -0.15 5.83 8.33
CA SER A 41 -0.47 7.16 7.80
C SER A 41 -0.31 8.28 8.84
N LEU A 42 -0.49 8.01 10.13
CA LEU A 42 -0.23 9.01 11.17
C LEU A 42 1.25 9.38 11.27
N LEU A 43 2.17 8.54 10.80
CA LEU A 43 3.59 8.92 10.66
C LEU A 43 3.80 10.13 9.73
N SER A 44 2.82 10.52 8.91
CA SER A 44 2.86 11.76 8.13
C SER A 44 2.72 13.04 8.97
N GLN A 45 2.43 12.90 10.26
CA GLN A 45 2.29 14.00 11.21
C GLN A 45 3.58 14.28 11.98
N GLY A 46 3.67 15.48 12.60
CA GLY A 46 4.84 15.93 13.36
C GLY A 46 6.05 16.29 12.50
N ASN A 47 7.18 16.62 13.15
CA ASN A 47 8.37 17.19 12.50
C ASN A 47 9.01 16.29 11.44
N LEU A 48 8.95 14.96 11.62
CA LEU A 48 9.48 13.98 10.66
C LEU A 48 8.40 13.41 9.71
N GLY A 49 7.20 13.98 9.72
CA GLY A 49 6.08 13.51 8.90
C GLY A 49 6.38 13.50 7.40
N TRP A 50 7.27 14.39 6.94
CA TRP A 50 7.71 14.44 5.55
C TRP A 50 8.37 13.12 5.06
N LEU A 51 9.01 12.34 5.96
CA LEU A 51 9.58 11.04 5.61
C LEU A 51 8.49 10.05 5.18
N GLN A 52 7.38 10.02 5.90
CA GLN A 52 6.27 9.14 5.56
C GLN A 52 5.53 9.62 4.31
N VAL A 53 5.36 10.93 4.15
CA VAL A 53 4.84 11.52 2.91
C VAL A 53 5.72 11.10 1.72
N LEU A 54 7.04 11.22 1.85
CA LEU A 54 7.99 10.82 0.83
C LEU A 54 7.89 9.32 0.53
N ALA A 55 7.77 8.47 1.56
CA ALA A 55 7.61 7.02 1.39
C ALA A 55 6.36 6.67 0.59
N PHE A 56 5.21 7.29 0.89
CA PHE A 56 3.97 7.11 0.15
C PHE A 56 4.08 7.59 -1.31
N VAL A 57 4.57 8.81 -1.50
CA VAL A 57 4.66 9.43 -2.84
C VAL A 57 5.65 8.69 -3.74
N LEU A 58 6.84 8.36 -3.24
CA LEU A 58 7.83 7.61 -4.03
C LEU A 58 7.36 6.20 -4.35
N ALA A 59 6.80 5.47 -3.38
CA ALA A 59 6.25 4.15 -3.63
C ALA A 59 5.13 4.21 -4.68
N GLY A 60 4.24 5.19 -4.57
CA GLY A 60 3.17 5.41 -5.53
C GLY A 60 3.68 5.72 -6.94
N ILE A 61 4.65 6.63 -7.09
CA ILE A 61 5.29 6.94 -8.37
C ILE A 61 5.94 5.69 -8.96
N PHE A 62 6.60 4.88 -8.16
CA PHE A 62 7.26 3.66 -8.61
C PHE A 62 6.26 2.58 -9.05
N TYR A 63 5.09 2.47 -8.39
CA TYR A 63 4.03 1.58 -8.85
C TYR A 63 3.40 2.07 -10.15
N VAL A 64 3.14 3.37 -10.33
CA VAL A 64 2.67 3.94 -11.59
C VAL A 64 3.70 3.71 -12.70
N ALA A 65 4.97 3.94 -12.44
CA ALA A 65 6.04 3.67 -13.40
C ALA A 65 6.06 2.20 -13.82
N SER A 66 5.93 1.27 -12.86
CA SER A 66 5.89 -0.15 -13.19
C SER A 66 4.63 -0.57 -13.93
N ALA A 67 3.50 0.08 -13.67
CA ALA A 67 2.27 -0.11 -14.46
C ALA A 67 2.48 0.24 -15.93
N VAL A 68 3.16 1.36 -16.22
CA VAL A 68 3.59 1.72 -17.59
C VAL A 68 4.51 0.65 -18.18
N GLY A 69 5.51 0.18 -17.40
CA GLY A 69 6.40 -0.89 -17.83
C GLY A 69 5.65 -2.19 -18.18
N LEU A 70 4.68 -2.60 -17.36
CA LEU A 70 3.85 -3.78 -17.59
C LEU A 70 2.99 -3.67 -18.85
N LYS A 71 2.45 -2.48 -19.16
CA LYS A 71 1.65 -2.26 -20.37
C LYS A 71 2.43 -2.58 -21.64
N HIS A 72 3.74 -2.41 -21.64
CA HIS A 72 4.59 -2.67 -22.79
C HIS A 72 4.96 -4.15 -22.97
N ILE A 73 4.86 -4.97 -21.92
CA ILE A 73 5.35 -6.36 -21.97
C ILE A 73 4.27 -7.42 -21.76
N LEU A 74 3.19 -7.08 -21.09
CA LEU A 74 2.13 -8.06 -20.84
C LEU A 74 1.34 -8.35 -22.11
N THR A 75 1.11 -9.65 -22.35
CA THR A 75 0.25 -10.15 -23.41
C THR A 75 -0.83 -11.07 -22.83
N GLY A 76 -1.93 -11.27 -23.54
CA GLY A 76 -3.01 -12.16 -23.12
C GLY A 76 -3.72 -11.71 -21.84
N ILE A 77 -3.94 -12.64 -20.89
CA ILE A 77 -4.69 -12.36 -19.68
C ILE A 77 -3.99 -11.28 -18.85
N GLY A 78 -4.75 -10.26 -18.46
CA GLY A 78 -4.26 -9.18 -17.61
C GLY A 78 -3.49 -8.06 -18.33
N ARG A 79 -3.26 -8.16 -19.66
CA ARG A 79 -2.54 -7.15 -20.44
C ARG A 79 -3.01 -5.73 -20.16
N THR A 80 -4.32 -5.53 -20.07
CA THR A 80 -4.93 -4.20 -19.89
C THR A 80 -5.14 -3.90 -18.40
N TRP A 81 -5.75 -4.83 -17.70
CA TRP A 81 -6.24 -4.56 -16.36
C TRP A 81 -5.18 -4.62 -15.25
N ILE A 82 -4.14 -5.47 -15.36
CA ILE A 82 -3.06 -5.47 -14.37
C ILE A 82 -2.36 -4.10 -14.30
N PRO A 83 -1.92 -3.49 -15.44
CA PRO A 83 -1.35 -2.15 -15.41
C PRO A 83 -2.32 -1.08 -14.87
N ILE A 84 -3.60 -1.14 -15.25
CA ILE A 84 -4.59 -0.16 -14.78
C ILE A 84 -4.76 -0.26 -13.26
N MET A 85 -5.00 -1.45 -12.73
CA MET A 85 -5.21 -1.66 -11.30
C MET A 85 -3.97 -1.28 -10.47
N LEU A 86 -2.78 -1.65 -10.93
CA LEU A 86 -1.53 -1.24 -10.28
C LEU A 86 -1.30 0.27 -10.35
N GLY A 87 -1.69 0.91 -11.46
CA GLY A 87 -1.65 2.36 -11.62
C GLY A 87 -2.59 3.08 -10.65
N ILE A 88 -3.83 2.61 -10.52
CA ILE A 88 -4.82 3.15 -9.56
C ILE A 88 -4.28 2.99 -8.12
N PHE A 89 -3.72 1.82 -7.79
CA PHE A 89 -3.08 1.61 -6.50
C PHE A 89 -1.95 2.62 -6.25
N GLY A 90 -1.06 2.82 -7.23
CA GLY A 90 0.02 3.81 -7.12
C GLY A 90 -0.47 5.25 -6.96
N ILE A 91 -1.53 5.64 -7.68
CA ILE A 91 -2.18 6.95 -7.52
C ILE A 91 -2.77 7.10 -6.11
N GLY A 92 -3.44 6.06 -5.58
CA GLY A 92 -3.96 6.06 -4.22
C GLY A 92 -2.85 6.25 -3.16
N MET A 93 -1.68 5.64 -3.36
CA MET A 93 -0.50 5.86 -2.51
C MET A 93 -0.02 7.31 -2.56
N ILE A 94 0.05 7.92 -3.76
CA ILE A 94 0.43 9.34 -3.91
C ILE A 94 -0.58 10.23 -3.18
N MET A 95 -1.87 9.98 -3.36
CA MET A 95 -2.93 10.73 -2.68
C MET A 95 -2.82 10.59 -1.17
N GLY A 96 -2.60 9.38 -0.66
CA GLY A 96 -2.37 9.11 0.77
C GLY A 96 -1.15 9.82 1.35
N GLY A 97 -0.14 10.13 0.52
CA GLY A 97 1.01 10.94 0.91
C GLY A 97 0.74 12.45 0.89
N ILE A 98 0.10 12.95 -0.17
CA ILE A 98 -0.18 14.39 -0.35
C ILE A 98 -1.24 14.87 0.63
N PHE A 99 -2.35 14.14 0.74
CA PHE A 99 -3.42 14.44 1.68
C PHE A 99 -3.15 13.71 2.99
N ARG A 100 -2.82 14.46 4.04
CA ARG A 100 -2.47 13.88 5.34
C ARG A 100 -3.71 13.64 6.17
N ALA A 101 -3.70 12.54 6.95
CA ALA A 101 -4.66 12.36 8.04
C ALA A 101 -4.47 13.44 9.11
N ASP A 102 -5.52 13.84 9.80
CA ASP A 102 -5.40 14.74 10.94
C ASP A 102 -4.66 14.06 12.11
N PRO A 103 -3.98 14.81 12.99
CA PRO A 103 -3.47 14.29 14.24
C PRO A 103 -4.58 13.61 15.06
N ALA A 104 -4.33 12.41 15.55
CA ALA A 104 -5.32 11.60 16.26
C ALA A 104 -4.67 10.56 17.17
N LEU A 105 -5.45 9.96 18.06
CA LEU A 105 -5.07 8.82 18.87
C LEU A 105 -3.82 9.05 19.77
N GLY A 106 -3.54 10.31 20.11
CA GLY A 106 -2.38 10.69 20.93
C GLY A 106 -1.11 10.95 20.11
N PHE A 107 -1.16 10.94 18.78
CA PHE A 107 0.00 11.17 17.95
C PHE A 107 -0.19 12.34 16.95
N PRO A 108 0.82 13.23 16.79
CA PRO A 108 2.09 13.32 17.54
C PRO A 108 1.88 13.67 19.03
N PRO A 109 2.92 13.57 19.90
CA PRO A 109 2.80 13.91 21.31
C PRO A 109 2.13 15.26 21.53
N GLY A 110 1.19 15.30 22.49
CA GLY A 110 0.33 16.47 22.75
C GLY A 110 -1.02 16.46 22.02
N THR A 111 -1.26 15.49 21.14
CA THR A 111 -2.57 15.27 20.50
C THR A 111 -3.52 14.54 21.46
N PRO A 112 -4.83 14.87 21.50
CA PRO A 112 -5.82 14.11 22.26
C PRO A 112 -5.85 12.61 21.88
N LEU A 113 -6.19 11.74 22.83
CA LEU A 113 -6.19 10.26 22.64
C LEU A 113 -7.28 9.76 21.70
N GLY A 114 -8.33 10.54 21.47
CA GLY A 114 -9.47 10.17 20.62
C GLY A 114 -9.29 10.51 19.15
N ILE A 115 -10.40 10.34 18.42
CA ILE A 115 -10.55 10.82 17.05
C ILE A 115 -10.88 12.31 17.10
N PRO A 116 -10.39 13.15 16.17
CA PRO A 116 -10.71 14.58 16.15
C PRO A 116 -12.21 14.81 15.94
N GLU A 117 -12.81 15.75 16.68
CA GLU A 117 -14.22 16.11 16.56
C GLU A 117 -14.58 16.65 15.16
N THR A 118 -13.63 17.33 14.53
CA THR A 118 -13.78 17.84 13.17
C THR A 118 -12.70 17.26 12.27
N VAL A 119 -13.10 16.70 11.14
CA VAL A 119 -12.21 16.06 10.17
C VAL A 119 -11.93 17.01 9.03
N SER A 120 -10.67 17.36 8.79
CA SER A 120 -10.27 18.23 7.69
C SER A 120 -10.57 17.60 6.32
N LEU A 121 -10.71 18.43 5.27
CA LEU A 121 -10.87 17.94 3.91
C LEU A 121 -9.69 17.04 3.49
N SER A 122 -8.48 17.39 3.90
CA SER A 122 -7.28 16.57 3.67
C SER A 122 -7.45 15.17 4.25
N SER A 123 -7.90 15.06 5.49
CA SER A 123 -8.10 13.79 6.18
C SER A 123 -9.25 12.97 5.56
N GLN A 124 -10.32 13.62 5.09
CA GLN A 124 -11.41 12.93 4.38
C GLN A 124 -10.93 12.31 3.06
N ILE A 125 -10.15 13.08 2.26
CA ILE A 125 -9.54 12.56 1.02
C ILE A 125 -8.55 11.45 1.36
N HIS A 126 -7.73 11.63 2.41
CA HIS A 126 -6.82 10.60 2.90
C HIS A 126 -7.54 9.31 3.25
N GLY A 127 -8.67 9.38 3.93
CA GLY A 127 -9.46 8.21 4.33
C GLY A 127 -10.06 7.43 3.15
N THR A 128 -10.39 8.10 2.04
CA THR A 128 -10.95 7.45 0.83
C THR A 128 -9.87 6.85 -0.07
N ALA A 129 -8.69 7.43 -0.13
CA ALA A 129 -7.60 6.99 -1.01
C ALA A 129 -7.15 5.53 -0.77
N PRO A 130 -6.94 5.05 0.48
CA PRO A 130 -6.61 3.67 0.75
C PRO A 130 -7.71 2.69 0.33
N ILE A 131 -8.98 3.05 0.47
CA ILE A 131 -10.11 2.18 0.08
C ILE A 131 -9.99 1.85 -1.42
N LEU A 132 -9.89 2.88 -2.26
CA LEU A 132 -9.73 2.71 -3.70
C LEU A 132 -8.44 1.96 -4.05
N ALA A 133 -7.34 2.28 -3.36
CA ALA A 133 -6.05 1.64 -3.56
C ALA A 133 -6.09 0.13 -3.25
N PHE A 134 -6.59 -0.27 -2.09
CA PHE A 134 -6.65 -1.69 -1.71
C PHE A 134 -7.65 -2.48 -2.54
N VAL A 135 -8.79 -1.89 -2.94
CA VAL A 135 -9.73 -2.51 -3.88
C VAL A 135 -9.04 -2.76 -5.23
N ALA A 136 -8.36 -1.76 -5.78
CA ALA A 136 -7.62 -1.91 -7.04
C ALA A 136 -6.49 -2.95 -6.92
N LEU A 137 -5.73 -2.95 -5.83
CA LEU A 137 -4.67 -3.93 -5.59
C LEU A 137 -5.21 -5.35 -5.49
N THR A 138 -6.32 -5.54 -4.79
CA THR A 138 -7.00 -6.84 -4.68
C THR A 138 -7.49 -7.33 -6.05
N ALA A 139 -8.12 -6.46 -6.84
CA ALA A 139 -8.51 -6.79 -8.21
C ALA A 139 -7.30 -7.15 -9.07
N CYS A 140 -6.17 -6.43 -8.92
CA CYS A 140 -4.91 -6.75 -9.58
C CYS A 140 -4.45 -8.18 -9.24
N PHE A 141 -4.49 -8.56 -7.96
CA PHE A 141 -4.09 -9.90 -7.51
C PHE A 141 -4.99 -11.00 -8.05
N PHE A 142 -6.30 -10.80 -8.15
CA PHE A 142 -7.20 -11.78 -8.78
C PHE A 142 -6.91 -11.96 -10.28
N ILE A 143 -6.62 -10.87 -11.00
CA ILE A 143 -6.27 -10.94 -12.42
C ILE A 143 -4.91 -11.63 -12.61
N LEU A 144 -3.93 -11.33 -11.76
CA LEU A 144 -2.64 -12.01 -11.71
C LEU A 144 -2.80 -13.50 -11.41
N ALA A 145 -3.63 -13.87 -10.43
CA ALA A 145 -3.92 -15.26 -10.11
C ALA A 145 -4.50 -16.02 -11.32
N ARG A 146 -5.50 -15.44 -12.01
CA ARG A 146 -6.05 -16.01 -13.24
C ARG A 146 -4.97 -16.21 -14.31
N ARG A 147 -4.05 -15.25 -14.47
CA ARG A 147 -2.92 -15.37 -15.39
C ARG A 147 -1.99 -16.51 -14.99
N PHE A 148 -1.62 -16.59 -13.71
CA PHE A 148 -0.73 -17.63 -13.20
C PHE A 148 -1.34 -19.03 -13.28
N PHE A 149 -2.64 -19.20 -13.04
CA PHE A 149 -3.33 -20.48 -13.27
C PHE A 149 -3.20 -20.92 -14.72
N LYS A 150 -3.40 -20.02 -15.68
CA LYS A 150 -3.24 -20.33 -17.11
C LYS A 150 -1.80 -20.66 -17.52
N GLN A 151 -0.83 -20.24 -16.72
CA GLN A 151 0.59 -20.56 -16.92
C GLN A 151 1.04 -21.83 -16.15
N GLY A 152 0.12 -22.53 -15.46
CA GLY A 152 0.46 -23.68 -14.61
C GLY A 152 1.15 -23.32 -13.29
N LYS A 153 1.26 -22.04 -12.95
CA LYS A 153 1.88 -21.54 -11.71
C LYS A 153 0.87 -21.47 -10.55
N THR A 154 0.29 -22.62 -10.23
CA THR A 154 -0.88 -22.76 -9.33
C THR A 154 -0.60 -22.20 -7.93
N LEU A 155 0.59 -22.48 -7.36
CA LEU A 155 0.96 -21.98 -6.02
C LEU A 155 0.98 -20.44 -5.97
N ILE A 156 1.62 -19.79 -6.94
CA ILE A 156 1.71 -18.33 -7.02
C ILE A 156 0.32 -17.71 -7.21
N ALA A 157 -0.56 -18.40 -7.97
CA ALA A 157 -1.94 -17.97 -8.16
C ALA A 157 -2.71 -17.99 -6.83
N TRP A 158 -2.66 -19.07 -6.07
CA TRP A 158 -3.33 -19.16 -4.78
C TRP A 158 -2.78 -18.16 -3.75
N ILE A 159 -1.46 -18.01 -3.67
CA ILE A 159 -0.85 -17.02 -2.78
C ILE A 159 -1.33 -15.61 -3.14
N SER A 160 -1.44 -15.27 -4.44
CA SER A 160 -1.97 -13.96 -4.87
C SER A 160 -3.41 -13.73 -4.41
N ILE A 161 -4.27 -14.75 -4.47
CA ILE A 161 -5.66 -14.66 -3.97
C ILE A 161 -5.67 -14.46 -2.45
N ILE A 162 -4.93 -15.28 -1.71
CA ILE A 162 -4.87 -15.23 -0.25
C ILE A 162 -4.39 -13.85 0.22
N ILE A 163 -3.33 -13.32 -0.39
CA ILE A 163 -2.79 -12.00 -0.04
C ILE A 163 -3.79 -10.90 -0.43
N GLY A 164 -4.45 -11.00 -1.59
CA GLY A 164 -5.45 -10.03 -2.02
C GLY A 164 -6.63 -9.94 -1.04
N VAL A 165 -7.22 -11.08 -0.69
CA VAL A 165 -8.31 -11.15 0.30
C VAL A 165 -7.81 -10.75 1.68
N GLY A 166 -6.66 -11.28 2.10
CA GLY A 166 -6.08 -10.99 3.41
C GLY A 166 -5.77 -9.52 3.62
N SER A 167 -5.28 -8.81 2.60
CA SER A 167 -4.97 -7.37 2.71
C SER A 167 -6.22 -6.51 2.88
N ILE A 168 -7.30 -6.83 2.18
CA ILE A 168 -8.59 -6.13 2.35
C ILE A 168 -9.19 -6.43 3.73
N VAL A 169 -9.20 -7.69 4.16
CA VAL A 169 -9.68 -8.04 5.50
C VAL A 169 -8.87 -7.32 6.57
N ALA A 170 -7.54 -7.39 6.48
CA ALA A 170 -6.63 -6.77 7.43
C ALA A 170 -6.80 -5.23 7.51
N SER A 171 -7.14 -4.57 6.39
CA SER A 171 -7.37 -3.13 6.37
C SER A 171 -8.69 -2.71 7.06
N ASN A 172 -9.63 -3.62 7.21
CA ASN A 172 -10.93 -3.35 7.85
C ASN A 172 -10.98 -3.76 9.33
N ILE A 173 -10.09 -4.66 9.78
CA ILE A 173 -10.08 -5.13 11.17
C ILE A 173 -10.01 -3.97 12.18
N PRO A 174 -9.18 -2.92 12.01
CA PRO A 174 -9.12 -1.83 12.98
C PRO A 174 -10.47 -1.16 13.22
N ALA A 175 -11.25 -0.93 12.15
CA ALA A 175 -12.58 -0.33 12.27
C ALA A 175 -13.61 -1.31 12.85
N MET A 176 -13.50 -2.61 12.55
CA MET A 176 -14.43 -3.65 13.03
C MET A 176 -14.22 -4.00 14.51
N THR A 177 -13.02 -3.82 15.03
CA THR A 177 -12.63 -4.18 16.40
C THR A 177 -12.39 -2.97 17.30
N ALA A 178 -12.63 -1.76 16.79
CA ALA A 178 -12.45 -0.54 17.56
C ALA A 178 -13.45 -0.43 18.70
N ASP A 179 -12.97 -0.07 19.88
CA ASP A 179 -13.78 0.53 20.91
C ASP A 179 -13.72 2.05 20.75
N MET A 180 -14.73 2.61 20.10
CA MET A 180 -14.77 4.03 19.77
C MET A 180 -14.91 4.91 21.02
N GLU A 181 -15.59 4.42 22.08
CA GLU A 181 -15.77 5.14 23.34
C GLU A 181 -14.47 5.18 24.14
N ALA A 182 -13.77 4.05 24.20
CA ALA A 182 -12.48 3.96 24.87
C ALA A 182 -11.30 4.46 24.01
N GLY A 183 -11.50 4.75 22.72
CA GLY A 183 -10.43 5.12 21.79
C GLY A 183 -9.41 4.02 21.56
N ILE A 184 -9.84 2.75 21.66
CA ILE A 184 -8.97 1.58 21.52
C ILE A 184 -9.07 1.05 20.09
N PHE A 185 -7.92 0.96 19.42
CA PHE A 185 -7.77 0.42 18.07
C PHE A 185 -6.64 -0.61 18.04
N ASN A 186 -6.71 -1.56 17.09
CA ASN A 186 -5.61 -2.46 16.80
C ASN A 186 -5.26 -2.39 15.29
N PHE A 187 -4.18 -1.68 14.96
CA PHE A 187 -3.70 -1.52 13.59
C PHE A 187 -2.67 -2.57 13.17
N ILE A 188 -2.25 -3.50 14.03
CA ILE A 188 -1.30 -4.57 13.66
C ILE A 188 -1.74 -5.35 12.41
N PRO A 189 -3.03 -5.76 12.26
CA PRO A 189 -3.47 -6.46 11.05
C PRO A 189 -3.27 -5.61 9.78
N LEU A 190 -3.57 -4.31 9.83
CA LEU A 190 -3.34 -3.40 8.70
C LEU A 190 -1.85 -3.29 8.35
N TRP A 191 -0.96 -3.15 9.34
CA TRP A 191 0.49 -3.09 9.14
C TRP A 191 1.01 -4.35 8.45
N ILE A 192 0.62 -5.52 8.93
CA ILE A 192 1.02 -6.82 8.36
C ILE A 192 0.44 -6.97 6.96
N GLY A 193 -0.86 -6.74 6.79
CA GLY A 193 -1.57 -6.91 5.52
C GLY A 193 -1.00 -6.02 4.41
N ALA A 194 -0.76 -4.74 4.71
CA ALA A 194 -0.14 -3.80 3.77
C ALA A 194 1.29 -4.22 3.40
N SER A 195 2.11 -4.57 4.41
CA SER A 195 3.50 -4.98 4.18
C SER A 195 3.59 -6.21 3.29
N VAL A 196 2.80 -7.26 3.60
CA VAL A 196 2.76 -8.50 2.82
C VAL A 196 2.30 -8.23 1.39
N ALA A 197 1.24 -7.43 1.21
CA ALA A 197 0.73 -7.09 -0.11
C ALA A 197 1.75 -6.32 -0.95
N PHE A 198 2.44 -5.33 -0.37
CA PHE A 198 3.42 -4.51 -1.10
C PHE A 198 4.67 -5.31 -1.47
N LEU A 199 5.16 -6.16 -0.55
CA LEU A 199 6.27 -7.07 -0.84
C LEU A 199 5.88 -8.13 -1.88
N TRP A 200 4.63 -8.59 -1.89
CA TRP A 200 4.13 -9.51 -2.91
C TRP A 200 4.10 -8.88 -4.30
N VAL A 201 3.67 -7.61 -4.42
CA VAL A 201 3.79 -6.87 -5.70
C VAL A 201 5.23 -6.86 -6.18
N SER A 202 6.18 -6.55 -5.29
CA SER A 202 7.62 -6.54 -5.62
C SER A 202 8.10 -7.89 -6.14
N TYR A 203 7.70 -8.98 -5.47
CA TYR A 203 8.03 -10.34 -5.89
C TYR A 203 7.44 -10.70 -7.25
N VAL A 204 6.16 -10.41 -7.48
CA VAL A 204 5.48 -10.69 -8.75
C VAL A 204 6.09 -9.89 -9.89
N LEU A 205 6.41 -8.62 -9.68
CA LEU A 205 7.10 -7.78 -10.66
C LEU A 205 8.49 -8.34 -11.01
N GLN A 206 9.21 -8.86 -10.02
CA GLN A 206 10.50 -9.52 -10.23
C GLN A 206 10.37 -10.79 -11.08
N LEU A 207 9.33 -11.60 -10.85
CA LEU A 207 9.04 -12.79 -11.68
C LEU A 207 8.76 -12.39 -13.13
N ILE A 208 7.85 -11.43 -13.34
CA ILE A 208 7.49 -10.94 -14.69
C ILE A 208 8.73 -10.35 -15.39
N LYS A 209 9.56 -9.58 -14.67
CA LYS A 209 10.78 -9.00 -15.22
C LYS A 209 11.80 -10.08 -15.65
N LYS A 210 11.92 -11.18 -14.90
CA LYS A 210 12.80 -12.31 -15.25
C LYS A 210 12.35 -13.02 -16.52
N GLU A 211 11.02 -13.14 -16.74
CA GLU A 211 10.47 -13.73 -17.97
C GLU A 211 10.63 -12.84 -19.21
N TYR A 212 10.83 -11.55 -19.00
CA TYR A 212 11.03 -10.54 -20.06
C TYR A 212 12.53 -10.39 -20.41
N ARG A 213 13.26 -11.46 -20.54
CA ARG A 213 14.67 -11.43 -20.95
C ARG A 213 14.89 -11.29 -22.45
#